data_54503d6fcf49212f0d39e51c15d4a229
#
_entry.id   54503d6fcf49212f0d39e51c15d4a229
#
_cell.length_a   1.000
_cell.length_b   1.000
_cell.length_c   1.000
_cell.angle_alpha   90.00
_cell.angle_beta   90.00
_cell.angle_gamma   90.00
#
_symmetry.space_group_name_H-M   'P 1'
#
loop_
_entity.id
_entity.type
_entity.pdbx_description
1 polymer ?
#
loop_
_entity_poly.entity_id
_entity_poly.type
_entity_poly.pdbx_seq_one_letter_code
_entity_poly.pdbx_strand_id
1 'polypeptide(L)'
;ITLPLVITRDPVSREHNMGMYRGQVHSEKEIGLHWQIHKHGADHASLHPEGRMPVAICIGGPPELIFSAIAPLPDNLEEYMFAGFLGRKRLKLARARTQDLLIPAEADVVIEGWTDPNEVKLEGPFGDHYGFYSLPGNYPVLHVTAITRRRNAVIPATIVGLPPMEDGFLGEAIGAHSRQS
;
A
#
# COMPACT_ATOMS: atom_id res chain seq x y z
N ILE A 1 -6.26 1.59 8.72
CA ILE A 1 -5.12 0.65 8.57
C ILE A 1 -3.89 1.50 8.34
N THR A 2 -2.90 1.36 9.21
CA THR A 2 -1.61 2.05 9.13
C THR A 2 -0.55 1.15 8.49
N LEU A 3 0.43 1.76 7.80
CA LEU A 3 1.54 1.09 7.12
C LEU A 3 1.10 -0.06 6.18
N PRO A 4 0.01 0.07 5.42
CA PRO A 4 -0.42 -0.95 4.49
C PRO A 4 0.41 -0.87 3.21
N LEU A 5 0.88 -2.02 2.73
CA LEU A 5 1.55 -2.16 1.44
C LEU A 5 0.50 -2.56 0.42
N VAL A 6 0.07 -1.62 -0.40
CA VAL A 6 -0.98 -1.84 -1.41
C VAL A 6 -0.34 -2.23 -2.73
N ILE A 7 -0.69 -3.41 -3.19
CA ILE A 7 -0.14 -4.03 -4.39
C ILE A 7 -1.18 -3.99 -5.49
N THR A 8 -0.78 -3.46 -6.62
CA THR A 8 -1.52 -3.47 -7.88
C THR A 8 -0.62 -3.99 -8.99
N ARG A 9 -1.19 -4.23 -10.16
CA ARG A 9 -0.43 -4.66 -11.33
C ARG A 9 -0.99 -4.01 -12.59
N ASP A 10 -0.10 -3.50 -13.42
CA ASP A 10 -0.43 -3.05 -14.76
C ASP A 10 -0.99 -4.22 -15.59
N PRO A 11 -2.16 -4.08 -16.21
CA PRO A 11 -2.75 -5.17 -17.00
C PRO A 11 -2.00 -5.44 -18.31
N VAL A 12 -1.22 -4.47 -18.80
CA VAL A 12 -0.50 -4.54 -20.08
C VAL A 12 0.95 -4.99 -19.88
N SER A 13 1.73 -4.23 -19.10
CA SER A 13 3.15 -4.56 -18.84
C SER A 13 3.33 -5.71 -17.86
N ARG A 14 2.32 -5.97 -17.02
CA ARG A 14 2.34 -6.97 -15.93
C ARG A 14 3.27 -6.59 -14.77
N GLU A 15 3.82 -5.41 -14.78
CA GLU A 15 4.65 -4.87 -13.70
C GLU A 15 3.81 -4.62 -12.44
N HIS A 16 4.40 -4.93 -11.28
CA HIS A 16 3.76 -4.69 -9.99
C HIS A 16 4.16 -3.32 -9.46
N ASN A 17 3.21 -2.66 -8.82
CA ASN A 17 3.47 -1.51 -7.98
C ASN A 17 3.13 -1.88 -6.53
N MET A 18 3.98 -1.50 -5.59
CA MET A 18 3.76 -1.65 -4.16
C MET A 18 3.95 -0.30 -3.48
N GLY A 19 2.85 0.36 -3.18
CA GLY A 19 2.86 1.67 -2.51
C GLY A 19 2.21 1.65 -1.13
N MET A 20 2.57 2.60 -0.29
CA MET A 20 1.93 2.77 1.02
C MET A 20 0.77 3.75 0.92
N TYR A 21 -0.45 3.25 1.04
CA TYR A 21 -1.67 4.06 0.98
C TYR A 21 -2.59 3.71 2.14
N ARG A 22 -2.94 4.68 2.99
CA ARG A 22 -3.83 4.42 4.13
C ARG A 22 -5.16 3.82 3.67
N GLY A 23 -5.75 2.97 4.51
CA GLY A 23 -7.07 2.39 4.27
C GLY A 23 -8.03 2.66 5.42
N GLN A 24 -9.25 3.08 5.12
CA GLN A 24 -10.34 3.21 6.07
C GLN A 24 -11.28 2.03 5.95
N VAL A 25 -11.50 1.29 7.05
CA VAL A 25 -12.49 0.22 7.09
C VAL A 25 -13.89 0.84 7.13
N HIS A 26 -14.70 0.58 6.11
CA HIS A 26 -16.09 1.03 6.02
C HIS A 26 -17.07 -0.04 6.52
N SER A 27 -16.77 -1.31 6.22
CA SER A 27 -17.60 -2.45 6.65
C SER A 27 -16.72 -3.72 6.74
N GLU A 28 -17.34 -4.87 7.02
CA GLU A 28 -16.64 -6.17 7.04
C GLU A 28 -16.03 -6.57 5.69
N LYS A 29 -16.50 -5.97 4.61
CA LYS A 29 -16.09 -6.31 3.23
C LYS A 29 -15.62 -5.12 2.40
N GLU A 30 -15.48 -3.94 3.01
CA GLU A 30 -15.15 -2.72 2.27
C GLU A 30 -14.10 -1.89 2.99
N ILE A 31 -13.08 -1.48 2.25
CA ILE A 31 -12.00 -0.62 2.71
C ILE A 31 -11.85 0.53 1.71
N GLY A 32 -11.96 1.78 2.17
CA GLY A 32 -11.60 2.95 1.37
C GLY A 32 -10.08 3.02 1.21
N LEU A 33 -9.61 3.26 -0.01
CA LEU A 33 -8.19 3.37 -0.34
C LEU A 33 -7.83 4.80 -0.71
N HIS A 34 -6.99 5.43 0.11
CA HIS A 34 -6.52 6.78 -0.14
C HIS A 34 -5.43 6.81 -1.21
N TRP A 35 -5.82 6.63 -2.48
CA TRP A 35 -4.90 6.80 -3.60
C TRP A 35 -4.72 8.26 -3.97
N GLN A 36 -3.48 8.68 -4.09
CA GLN A 36 -3.15 9.98 -4.68
C GLN A 36 -3.21 9.87 -6.20
N ILE A 37 -3.87 10.85 -6.84
CA ILE A 37 -4.19 10.90 -8.28
C ILE A 37 -2.95 10.80 -9.19
N HIS A 38 -1.76 11.09 -8.67
CA HIS A 38 -0.50 11.13 -9.43
C HIS A 38 0.43 9.94 -9.16
N LYS A 39 -0.09 8.81 -8.66
CA LYS A 39 0.75 7.62 -8.41
C LYS A 39 0.27 6.45 -9.26
N HIS A 40 1.21 5.57 -9.63
CA HIS A 40 1.01 4.40 -10.49
C HIS A 40 -0.23 3.55 -10.17
N GLY A 41 -0.68 3.50 -8.92
CA GLY A 41 -1.92 2.81 -8.55
C GLY A 41 -3.20 3.38 -9.19
N ALA A 42 -3.25 4.70 -9.42
CA ALA A 42 -4.37 5.34 -10.11
C ALA A 42 -4.28 5.14 -11.63
N ASP A 43 -3.05 5.12 -12.17
CA ASP A 43 -2.82 4.85 -13.60
C ASP A 43 -3.24 3.42 -13.94
N HIS A 44 -2.88 2.44 -13.09
CA HIS A 44 -3.33 1.05 -13.24
C HIS A 44 -4.85 0.92 -13.25
N ALA A 45 -5.56 1.67 -12.39
CA ALA A 45 -7.02 1.64 -12.34
C ALA A 45 -7.67 2.06 -13.67
N SER A 46 -7.11 3.08 -14.34
CA SER A 46 -7.61 3.59 -15.61
C SER A 46 -7.44 2.60 -16.79
N LEU A 47 -6.50 1.68 -16.67
CA LEU A 47 -6.15 0.71 -17.71
C LEU A 47 -6.96 -0.59 -17.65
N HIS A 48 -7.78 -0.80 -16.59
CA HIS A 48 -8.60 -2.01 -16.46
C HIS A 48 -9.91 -1.89 -17.25
N PRO A 49 -10.07 -2.62 -18.38
CA PRO A 49 -11.18 -2.44 -19.30
C PRO A 49 -12.55 -2.84 -18.73
N GLU A 50 -12.55 -3.67 -17.69
CA GLU A 50 -13.79 -4.13 -17.02
C GLU A 50 -14.11 -3.34 -15.73
N GLY A 51 -13.38 -2.24 -15.46
CA GLY A 51 -13.57 -1.42 -14.26
C GLY A 51 -13.12 -2.08 -12.96
N ARG A 52 -12.74 -3.36 -12.95
CA ARG A 52 -12.31 -4.09 -11.75
C ARG A 52 -10.81 -4.32 -11.74
N MET A 53 -10.12 -3.56 -10.93
CA MET A 53 -8.69 -3.71 -10.74
C MET A 53 -8.40 -4.62 -9.52
N PRO A 54 -7.62 -5.70 -9.69
CA PRO A 54 -7.15 -6.52 -8.58
C PRO A 54 -6.24 -5.73 -7.64
N VAL A 55 -6.48 -5.88 -6.34
CA VAL A 55 -5.69 -5.23 -5.28
C VAL A 55 -5.39 -6.24 -4.18
N ALA A 56 -4.18 -6.16 -3.62
CA ALA A 56 -3.84 -6.82 -2.37
C ALA A 56 -3.24 -5.81 -1.40
N ILE A 57 -3.67 -5.84 -0.14
CA ILE A 57 -3.08 -5.08 0.95
C ILE A 57 -2.28 -6.05 1.80
N CYS A 58 -0.97 -5.86 1.88
CA CYS A 58 -0.09 -6.60 2.76
C CYS A 58 0.22 -5.76 4.00
N ILE A 59 0.18 -6.39 5.17
CA ILE A 59 0.49 -5.74 6.45
C ILE A 59 1.58 -6.57 7.13
N GLY A 60 2.60 -5.90 7.65
CA GLY A 60 3.75 -6.54 8.27
C GLY A 60 4.75 -7.10 7.26
N GLY A 61 5.62 -7.96 7.76
CA GLY A 61 6.78 -8.45 7.03
C GLY A 61 8.07 -7.72 7.42
N PRO A 62 9.18 -8.00 6.71
CA PRO A 62 10.47 -7.41 7.04
C PRO A 62 10.52 -5.89 6.79
N PRO A 63 11.28 -5.14 7.60
CA PRO A 63 11.35 -3.67 7.50
C PRO A 63 11.76 -3.15 6.12
N GLU A 64 12.65 -3.85 5.42
CA GLU A 64 13.07 -3.49 4.06
C GLU A 64 11.91 -3.49 3.06
N LEU A 65 10.91 -4.34 3.27
CA LEU A 65 9.71 -4.37 2.45
C LEU A 65 8.84 -3.14 2.71
N ILE A 66 8.65 -2.79 3.99
CA ILE A 66 7.87 -1.61 4.40
C ILE A 66 8.51 -0.33 3.88
N PHE A 67 9.83 -0.21 4.03
CA PHE A 67 10.57 0.96 3.55
C PHE A 67 10.50 1.10 2.01
N SER A 68 10.56 0.00 1.28
CA SER A 68 10.50 0.03 -0.19
C SER A 68 9.20 0.64 -0.74
N ALA A 69 8.08 0.45 -0.03
CA ALA A 69 6.78 0.97 -0.45
C ALA A 69 6.64 2.50 -0.32
N ILE A 70 7.57 3.16 0.37
CA ILE A 70 7.59 4.63 0.54
C ILE A 70 8.81 5.28 -0.08
N ALA A 71 9.77 4.49 -0.57
CA ALA A 71 10.99 5.01 -1.16
C ALA A 71 10.69 5.76 -2.48
N PRO A 72 11.32 6.92 -2.71
CA PRO A 72 11.18 7.64 -3.98
C PRO A 72 12.02 6.95 -5.06
N LEU A 73 11.47 5.93 -5.68
CA LEU A 73 12.12 5.16 -6.73
C LEU A 73 11.90 5.80 -8.10
N PRO A 74 12.85 5.68 -9.04
CA PRO A 74 12.60 6.02 -10.44
C PRO A 74 11.61 5.04 -11.07
N ASP A 75 10.86 5.49 -12.08
CA ASP A 75 9.74 4.77 -12.69
C ASP A 75 10.07 3.37 -13.25
N ASN A 76 11.34 3.10 -13.53
CA ASN A 76 11.82 1.83 -14.06
C ASN A 76 12.36 0.87 -13.00
N LEU A 77 12.15 1.15 -11.72
CA LEU A 77 12.60 0.31 -10.62
C LEU A 77 11.42 -0.10 -9.73
N GLU A 78 11.09 -1.38 -9.80
CA GLU A 78 10.02 -1.93 -8.95
C GLU A 78 10.43 -1.99 -7.47
N GLU A 79 9.48 -1.71 -6.58
CA GLU A 79 9.67 -1.77 -5.12
C GLU A 79 10.10 -3.17 -4.67
N TYR A 80 9.68 -4.23 -5.35
CA TYR A 80 10.10 -5.60 -5.06
C TYR A 80 11.59 -5.82 -5.29
N MET A 81 12.15 -5.23 -6.34
CA MET A 81 13.58 -5.29 -6.61
C MET A 81 14.35 -4.52 -5.54
N PHE A 82 13.87 -3.34 -5.19
CA PHE A 82 14.50 -2.51 -4.15
C PHE A 82 14.46 -3.18 -2.76
N ALA A 83 13.34 -3.80 -2.40
CA ALA A 83 13.24 -4.60 -1.17
C ALA A 83 14.26 -5.75 -1.14
N GLY A 84 14.43 -6.43 -2.26
CA GLY A 84 15.45 -7.48 -2.41
C GLY A 84 16.88 -6.95 -2.27
N PHE A 85 17.16 -5.77 -2.83
CA PHE A 85 18.44 -5.09 -2.70
C PHE A 85 18.75 -4.71 -1.25
N LEU A 86 17.81 -4.06 -0.56
CA LEU A 86 17.96 -3.67 0.84
C LEU A 86 18.14 -4.88 1.76
N GLY A 87 17.33 -5.91 1.56
CA GLY A 87 17.39 -7.16 2.33
C GLY A 87 18.56 -8.07 1.95
N ARG A 88 19.36 -7.72 0.92
CA ARG A 88 20.47 -8.52 0.38
C ARG A 88 20.09 -9.97 0.08
N LYS A 89 18.84 -10.19 -0.29
CA LYS A 89 18.28 -11.51 -0.61
C LYS A 89 17.18 -11.36 -1.64
N ARG A 90 16.88 -12.43 -2.38
CA ARG A 90 15.71 -12.43 -3.25
C ARG A 90 14.43 -12.34 -2.42
N LEU A 91 13.57 -11.38 -2.76
CA LEU A 91 12.23 -11.32 -2.19
C LEU A 91 11.44 -12.55 -2.62
N LYS A 92 10.90 -13.28 -1.65
CA LYS A 92 10.02 -14.42 -1.92
C LYS A 92 8.61 -13.93 -2.19
N LEU A 93 8.06 -14.30 -3.32
CA LEU A 93 6.71 -13.97 -3.72
C LEU A 93 5.83 -15.23 -3.67
N ALA A 94 4.56 -15.04 -3.36
CA ALA A 94 3.51 -16.04 -3.41
C ALA A 94 2.36 -15.55 -4.30
N ARG A 95 1.58 -16.46 -4.85
CA ARG A 95 0.34 -16.07 -5.54
C ARG A 95 -0.73 -15.71 -4.53
N ALA A 96 -1.42 -14.61 -4.75
CA ALA A 96 -2.64 -14.29 -4.02
C ALA A 96 -3.70 -15.38 -4.26
N ARG A 97 -4.63 -15.56 -3.34
CA ARG A 97 -5.62 -16.65 -3.38
C ARG A 97 -6.78 -16.35 -4.31
N THR A 98 -7.23 -15.12 -4.34
CA THR A 98 -8.45 -14.69 -5.05
C THR A 98 -8.18 -13.69 -6.15
N GLN A 99 -6.96 -13.13 -6.21
CA GLN A 99 -6.55 -12.14 -7.19
C GLN A 99 -5.35 -12.63 -8.00
N ASP A 100 -5.25 -12.23 -9.27
CA ASP A 100 -4.10 -12.56 -10.12
C ASP A 100 -2.93 -11.61 -9.83
N LEU A 101 -2.39 -11.69 -8.60
CA LEU A 101 -1.28 -10.88 -8.11
C LEU A 101 -0.20 -11.75 -7.49
N LEU A 102 1.05 -11.29 -7.59
CA LEU A 102 2.16 -11.80 -6.79
C LEU A 102 2.34 -10.90 -5.57
N ILE A 103 2.36 -11.49 -4.40
CA ILE A 103 2.45 -10.79 -3.11
C ILE A 103 3.68 -11.25 -2.33
N PRO A 104 4.26 -10.41 -1.47
CA PRO A 104 5.35 -10.82 -0.59
C PRO A 104 4.95 -11.99 0.31
N ALA A 105 5.66 -13.11 0.19
CA ALA A 105 5.38 -14.32 0.99
C ALA A 105 5.67 -14.13 2.50
N GLU A 106 6.40 -13.09 2.85
CA GLU A 106 6.75 -12.75 4.23
C GLU A 106 5.77 -11.77 4.90
N ALA A 107 4.74 -11.31 4.20
CA ALA A 107 3.66 -10.51 4.79
C ALA A 107 2.94 -11.26 5.91
N ASP A 108 2.57 -10.56 6.97
CA ASP A 108 1.91 -11.15 8.15
C ASP A 108 0.40 -11.30 7.96
N VAL A 109 -0.23 -10.29 7.35
CA VAL A 109 -1.65 -10.31 6.97
C VAL A 109 -1.76 -9.86 5.52
N VAL A 110 -2.62 -10.53 4.76
CA VAL A 110 -2.94 -10.15 3.38
C VAL A 110 -4.45 -10.03 3.24
N ILE A 111 -4.89 -8.88 2.77
CA ILE A 111 -6.29 -8.60 2.44
C ILE A 111 -6.36 -8.50 0.92
N GLU A 112 -7.13 -9.36 0.29
CA GLU A 112 -7.29 -9.42 -1.16
C GLU A 112 -8.66 -8.94 -1.58
N GLY A 113 -8.73 -8.29 -2.72
CA GLY A 113 -9.98 -7.79 -3.26
C GLY A 113 -9.81 -7.11 -4.61
N TRP A 114 -10.82 -6.39 -5.00
CA TRP A 114 -10.84 -5.60 -6.23
C TRP A 114 -11.45 -4.22 -5.96
N THR A 115 -11.10 -3.26 -6.77
CA THR A 115 -11.68 -1.91 -6.72
C THR A 115 -12.20 -1.51 -8.09
N ASP A 116 -13.30 -0.76 -8.10
CA ASP A 116 -13.78 -0.02 -9.26
C ASP A 116 -13.42 1.46 -9.03
N PRO A 117 -12.65 2.09 -9.91
CA PRO A 117 -12.25 3.49 -9.74
C PRO A 117 -13.44 4.46 -9.77
N ASN A 118 -14.58 4.04 -10.32
CA ASN A 118 -15.82 4.84 -10.37
C ASN A 118 -16.65 4.70 -9.09
N GLU A 119 -16.38 3.69 -8.25
CA GLU A 119 -17.06 3.50 -6.98
C GLU A 119 -16.24 4.15 -5.86
N VAL A 120 -16.76 5.25 -5.30
CA VAL A 120 -16.09 6.01 -4.26
C VAL A 120 -16.96 6.15 -3.01
N LYS A 121 -16.31 6.21 -1.84
CA LYS A 121 -16.94 6.52 -0.55
C LYS A 121 -16.18 7.63 0.16
N LEU A 122 -16.89 8.33 1.04
CA LEU A 122 -16.32 9.39 1.84
C LEU A 122 -15.32 8.80 2.86
N GLU A 123 -14.10 9.31 2.84
CA GLU A 123 -13.02 8.98 3.78
C GLU A 123 -12.72 10.18 4.68
N GLY A 124 -12.39 9.89 5.92
CA GLY A 124 -11.97 10.90 6.89
C GLY A 124 -13.12 11.63 7.60
N PRO A 125 -12.78 12.71 8.34
CA PRO A 125 -11.43 13.29 8.48
C PRO A 125 -10.50 12.43 9.34
N PHE A 126 -9.18 12.52 9.07
CA PHE A 126 -8.14 11.86 9.88
C PHE A 126 -7.16 12.87 10.45
N GLY A 127 -6.60 12.56 11.63
CA GLY A 127 -5.47 13.30 12.17
C GLY A 127 -4.23 13.18 11.29
N ASP A 128 -3.54 14.30 11.07
CA ASP A 128 -2.36 14.39 10.23
C ASP A 128 -1.13 14.76 11.06
N HIS A 129 0.07 14.54 10.50
CA HIS A 129 1.35 14.86 11.11
C HIS A 129 1.56 16.37 11.34
N TYR A 130 0.76 17.22 10.72
CA TYR A 130 0.74 18.67 11.00
C TYR A 130 -0.05 19.05 12.27
N GLY A 131 -0.70 18.07 12.93
CA GLY A 131 -1.53 18.32 14.13
C GLY A 131 -2.95 18.79 13.85
N PHE A 132 -3.40 18.72 12.60
CA PHE A 132 -4.75 19.07 12.18
C PHE A 132 -5.45 17.86 11.56
N TYR A 133 -6.77 17.91 11.50
CA TYR A 133 -7.54 16.92 10.74
C TYR A 133 -7.50 17.22 9.24
N SER A 134 -7.26 16.20 8.43
CA SER A 134 -7.41 16.30 6.98
C SER A 134 -8.87 16.51 6.60
N LEU A 135 -9.11 17.16 5.47
CA LEU A 135 -10.46 17.30 4.93
C LEU A 135 -10.98 15.93 4.48
N PRO A 136 -12.28 15.63 4.70
CA PRO A 136 -12.90 14.46 4.11
C PRO A 136 -12.85 14.49 2.58
N GLY A 137 -12.71 13.34 1.94
CA GLY A 137 -12.68 13.21 0.48
C GLY A 137 -13.29 11.90 0.02
N ASN A 138 -13.64 11.83 -1.26
CA ASN A 138 -14.14 10.61 -1.87
C ASN A 138 -12.99 9.81 -2.47
N TYR A 139 -12.87 8.54 -2.07
CA TYR A 139 -11.81 7.63 -2.51
C TYR A 139 -12.37 6.28 -2.92
N PRO A 140 -11.68 5.57 -3.84
CA PRO A 140 -12.10 4.26 -4.30
C PRO A 140 -12.28 3.25 -3.17
N VAL A 141 -13.19 2.31 -3.37
CA VAL A 141 -13.52 1.27 -2.41
C VAL A 141 -12.91 -0.06 -2.84
N LEU A 142 -12.17 -0.70 -1.97
CA LEU A 142 -11.74 -2.09 -2.11
C LEU A 142 -12.84 -3.03 -1.60
N HIS A 143 -13.35 -3.90 -2.45
CA HIS A 143 -14.22 -5.00 -2.09
C HIS A 143 -13.40 -6.22 -1.69
N VAL A 144 -13.42 -6.56 -0.41
CA VAL A 144 -12.61 -7.63 0.17
C VAL A 144 -13.17 -9.00 -0.23
N THR A 145 -12.33 -9.83 -0.82
CA THR A 145 -12.65 -11.21 -1.24
C THR A 145 -12.04 -12.26 -0.34
N ALA A 146 -10.87 -11.99 0.26
CA ALA A 146 -10.21 -12.88 1.20
C ALA A 146 -9.33 -12.12 2.17
N ILE A 147 -9.18 -12.67 3.38
CA ILE A 147 -8.16 -12.25 4.35
C ILE A 147 -7.39 -13.49 4.77
N THR A 148 -6.08 -13.45 4.60
CA THR A 148 -5.17 -14.50 5.05
C THR A 148 -4.16 -13.94 6.05
N ARG A 149 -3.70 -14.76 6.99
CA ARG A 149 -2.72 -14.33 7.97
C ARG A 149 -1.80 -15.46 8.39
N ARG A 150 -0.61 -15.10 8.82
CA ARG A 150 0.27 -16.04 9.54
C ARG A 150 -0.34 -16.45 10.88
N ARG A 151 0.05 -17.61 11.37
CA ARG A 151 -0.37 -18.08 12.69
C ARG A 151 0.04 -17.10 13.79
N ASN A 152 1.26 -16.59 13.72
CA ASN A 152 1.83 -15.62 14.67
C ASN A 152 2.07 -14.29 13.96
N ALA A 153 1.01 -13.71 13.38
CA ALA A 153 1.09 -12.44 12.68
C ALA A 153 1.46 -11.29 13.62
N VAL A 154 2.37 -10.43 13.17
CA VAL A 154 2.74 -9.18 13.85
C VAL A 154 2.28 -8.02 12.98
N ILE A 155 1.47 -7.15 13.55
CA ILE A 155 0.95 -5.98 12.82
C ILE A 155 1.76 -4.76 13.25
N PRO A 156 2.54 -4.15 12.34
CA PRO A 156 3.19 -2.89 12.61
C PRO A 156 2.15 -1.79 12.72
N ALA A 157 2.34 -0.89 13.65
CA ALA A 157 1.51 0.28 13.84
C ALA A 157 2.39 1.51 14.03
N THR A 158 1.86 2.68 13.72
CA THR A 158 2.50 3.96 13.98
C THR A 158 1.48 4.94 14.53
N ILE A 159 1.94 5.85 15.36
CA ILE A 159 1.16 6.98 15.84
C ILE A 159 1.51 8.17 14.96
N VAL A 160 0.48 8.76 14.35
CA VAL A 160 0.58 9.96 13.51
C VAL A 160 0.11 11.17 14.30
N GLY A 161 0.88 12.24 14.28
CA GLY A 161 0.54 13.47 14.99
C GLY A 161 1.66 14.50 14.96
N LEU A 162 1.54 15.53 15.81
CA LEU A 162 2.58 16.54 15.95
C LEU A 162 3.91 15.91 16.40
N PRO A 163 5.03 16.28 15.76
CA PRO A 163 6.35 15.82 16.20
C PRO A 163 6.63 16.08 17.71
N PRO A 164 7.34 15.17 18.40
CA PRO A 164 8.00 13.96 17.84
C PRO A 164 7.10 12.72 17.91
N MET A 165 6.56 12.31 16.78
CA MET A 165 5.85 11.02 16.62
C MET A 165 6.62 10.13 15.65
N GLU A 166 6.29 8.83 15.58
CA GLU A 166 7.06 7.86 14.78
C GLU A 166 7.08 8.19 13.27
N ASP A 167 6.02 8.78 12.75
CA ASP A 167 5.92 9.22 11.36
C ASP A 167 6.94 10.31 11.02
N GLY A 168 7.32 11.16 11.98
CA GLY A 168 8.38 12.16 11.81
C GLY A 168 9.74 11.50 11.53
N PHE A 169 10.10 10.45 12.25
CA PHE A 169 11.35 9.71 12.03
C PHE A 169 11.38 8.97 10.70
N LEU A 170 10.23 8.43 10.28
CA LEU A 170 10.10 7.83 8.94
C LEU A 170 10.32 8.88 7.85
N GLY A 171 9.74 10.08 8.02
CA GLY A 171 9.92 11.21 7.09
C GLY A 171 11.38 11.68 7.01
N GLU A 172 12.09 11.74 8.13
CA GLU A 172 13.53 12.08 8.14
C GLU A 172 14.37 11.03 7.38
N ALA A 173 14.10 9.74 7.59
CA ALA A 173 14.82 8.68 6.91
C ALA A 173 14.64 8.74 5.39
N ILE A 174 13.42 9.04 4.91
CA ILE A 174 13.12 9.21 3.49
C ILE A 174 13.79 10.47 2.95
N GLY A 175 13.66 11.58 3.65
CA GLY A 175 14.25 12.86 3.25
C GLY A 175 15.80 12.88 3.25
N ALA A 176 16.44 12.08 4.09
CA ALA A 176 17.89 11.90 4.06
C ALA A 176 18.34 11.14 2.80
N HIS A 177 17.56 10.18 2.33
CA HIS A 177 17.86 9.42 1.13
C HIS A 177 17.70 10.27 -0.15
N SER A 178 16.67 11.10 -0.24
CA SER A 178 16.43 11.98 -1.39
C SER A 178 17.42 13.15 -1.52
N ARG A 179 18.18 13.47 -0.48
CA ARG A 179 19.23 14.52 -0.52
C ARG A 179 20.61 14.00 -0.96
N GLN A 180 20.79 12.69 -1.11
CA GLN A 180 22.03 12.05 -1.56
C GLN A 180 21.99 11.62 -3.03
N SER A 181 20.87 11.76 -3.69
CA SER A 181 20.67 11.52 -5.11
C SER A 181 20.57 12.82 -5.89
#